data_1bb27efb688506a77b0e3b92dbe1fbe2
#
_entry.id   1bb27efb688506a77b0e3b92dbe1fbe2
#
_cell.length_a   1.000
_cell.length_b   1.000
_cell.length_c   1.000
_cell.angle_alpha   90.00
_cell.angle_beta   90.00
_cell.angle_gamma   90.00
#
_symmetry.space_group_name_H-M   'P 1'
#
loop_
_entity.id
_entity.type
_entity.pdbx_description
1 polymer ?
#
loop_
_entity_poly.entity_id
_entity_poly.type
_entity_poly.pdbx_seq_one_letter_code
_entity_poly.pdbx_strand_id
1 'polypeptide(L)'
;MSLSEERKQKYIEERDNKVKGVLNGIPLFYSFPKLGSVVHSIPRGYPILWAGNSGTGKTQSWIGIFVYSIYKLRKEHPELNLKIKLVIALLEDTKGMFIDRLYSLLLFEMYGMKVDTQELHSLKEKAVSDDIISKLDAVQKEIDFILEDCEIADSIYNPTGVYKWARTISNKYGTHHNKKMIFTNSAGEEREEDVYSVTDEI
;
A
#
# COMPACT_ATOMS: atom_id res chain seq x y z
N MET A 1 30.80 5.40 12.64
CA MET A 1 30.46 4.02 12.22
C MET A 1 30.74 3.93 10.73
N SER A 2 31.41 2.90 10.27
CA SER A 2 31.65 2.71 8.83
C SER A 2 30.38 2.24 8.12
N LEU A 3 30.28 2.45 6.80
CA LEU A 3 29.13 2.01 6.00
C LEU A 3 28.88 0.50 6.12
N SER A 4 29.95 -0.29 6.27
CA SER A 4 29.88 -1.75 6.46
C SER A 4 29.33 -2.14 7.84
N GLU A 5 29.65 -1.38 8.88
CA GLU A 5 29.10 -1.57 10.23
C GLU A 5 27.61 -1.26 10.29
N GLU A 6 27.18 -0.17 9.63
CA GLU A 6 25.76 0.17 9.51
C GLU A 6 24.97 -0.94 8.80
N ARG A 7 25.53 -1.49 7.71
CA ARG A 7 24.91 -2.60 6.98
C ARG A 7 24.83 -3.86 7.81
N LYS A 8 25.91 -4.21 8.54
CA LYS A 8 25.91 -5.35 9.46
C LYS A 8 24.84 -5.20 10.54
N GLN A 9 24.73 -4.00 11.13
CA GLN A 9 23.73 -3.74 12.16
C GLN A 9 22.32 -3.91 11.61
N LYS A 10 22.06 -3.41 10.40
CA LYS A 10 20.77 -3.59 9.70
C LYS A 10 20.42 -5.06 9.48
N TYR A 11 21.37 -5.90 9.08
CA TYR A 11 21.11 -7.35 8.91
C TYR A 11 20.74 -8.04 10.23
N ILE A 12 21.38 -7.62 11.33
CA ILE A 12 21.04 -8.15 12.66
C ILE A 12 19.62 -7.74 13.04
N GLU A 13 19.27 -6.47 12.85
CA GLU A 13 17.94 -5.95 13.12
C GLU A 13 16.86 -6.65 12.27
N GLU A 14 17.06 -6.77 10.95
CA GLU A 14 16.14 -7.48 10.05
C GLU A 14 15.93 -8.94 10.45
N ARG A 15 17.00 -9.62 10.88
CA ARG A 15 16.92 -10.99 11.43
C ARG A 15 16.09 -11.02 12.71
N ASP A 16 16.37 -10.12 13.64
CA ASP A 16 15.69 -10.08 14.94
C ASP A 16 14.20 -9.71 14.77
N ASN A 17 13.89 -8.81 13.86
CA ASN A 17 12.52 -8.49 13.45
C ASN A 17 11.80 -9.74 12.93
N LYS A 18 12.44 -10.50 12.04
CA LYS A 18 11.87 -11.75 11.52
C LYS A 18 11.62 -12.79 12.62
N VAL A 19 12.53 -12.91 13.59
CA VAL A 19 12.35 -13.80 14.75
C VAL A 19 11.18 -13.36 15.62
N LYS A 20 10.95 -12.05 15.74
CA LYS A 20 9.81 -11.47 16.49
C LYS A 20 8.49 -11.47 15.71
N GLY A 21 8.47 -12.00 14.49
CA GLY A 21 7.27 -11.97 13.62
C GLY A 21 7.01 -10.64 12.94
N VAL A 22 7.94 -9.68 13.03
CA VAL A 22 7.82 -8.39 12.34
C VAL A 22 8.16 -8.58 10.86
N LEU A 23 7.33 -8.00 9.99
CA LEU A 23 7.55 -8.07 8.55
C LEU A 23 8.60 -7.07 8.09
N ASN A 24 9.61 -7.58 7.38
CA ASN A 24 10.62 -6.76 6.72
C ASN A 24 10.21 -6.31 5.30
N GLY A 25 9.02 -6.69 4.84
CA GLY A 25 8.51 -6.35 3.51
C GLY A 25 7.12 -6.92 3.24
N ILE A 26 6.52 -6.49 2.13
CA ILE A 26 5.21 -6.97 1.68
C ILE A 26 5.40 -8.26 0.88
N PRO A 27 4.77 -9.39 1.28
CA PRO A 27 4.90 -10.65 0.56
C PRO A 27 4.21 -10.59 -0.80
N LEU A 28 4.90 -11.05 -1.86
CA LEU A 28 4.36 -11.09 -3.23
C LEU A 28 3.54 -12.36 -3.52
N PHE A 29 3.66 -13.37 -2.69
CA PHE A 29 3.05 -14.68 -2.91
C PHE A 29 1.54 -14.62 -3.13
N TYR A 30 0.83 -13.80 -2.38
CA TYR A 30 -0.63 -13.71 -2.45
C TYR A 30 -1.16 -13.24 -3.80
N SER A 31 -0.47 -12.31 -4.44
CA SER A 31 -0.92 -11.73 -5.71
C SER A 31 -0.25 -12.36 -6.92
N PHE A 32 0.99 -12.74 -6.78
CA PHE A 32 1.83 -13.28 -7.84
C PHE A 32 2.61 -14.51 -7.37
N PRO A 33 1.96 -15.68 -7.20
CA PRO A 33 2.61 -16.86 -6.61
C PRO A 33 3.90 -17.28 -7.32
N LYS A 34 3.94 -17.21 -8.66
CA LYS A 34 5.15 -17.52 -9.44
C LYS A 34 6.29 -16.53 -9.24
N LEU A 35 5.96 -15.23 -9.13
CA LEU A 35 6.95 -14.20 -8.82
C LEU A 35 7.37 -14.30 -7.36
N GLY A 36 6.44 -14.52 -6.45
CA GLY A 36 6.67 -14.68 -5.01
C GLY A 36 7.53 -15.88 -4.65
N SER A 37 7.61 -16.92 -5.50
CA SER A 37 8.54 -18.04 -5.29
C SER A 37 10.00 -17.65 -5.56
N VAL A 38 10.24 -16.57 -6.29
CA VAL A 38 11.59 -16.08 -6.63
C VAL A 38 11.92 -14.81 -5.85
N VAL A 39 11.00 -13.86 -5.84
CA VAL A 39 11.09 -12.60 -5.08
C VAL A 39 10.07 -12.67 -3.96
N HIS A 40 10.49 -13.11 -2.79
CA HIS A 40 9.57 -13.41 -1.68
C HIS A 40 8.79 -12.21 -1.18
N SER A 41 9.43 -11.04 -1.15
CA SER A 41 8.78 -9.81 -0.65
C SER A 41 9.38 -8.56 -1.26
N ILE A 42 8.62 -7.48 -1.21
CA ILE A 42 9.08 -6.12 -1.48
C ILE A 42 9.63 -5.55 -0.18
N PRO A 43 10.93 -5.23 -0.09
CA PRO A 43 11.53 -4.77 1.14
C PRO A 43 11.06 -3.36 1.51
N ARG A 44 11.07 -3.04 2.82
CA ARG A 44 10.77 -1.70 3.34
C ARG A 44 11.83 -0.68 2.93
N GLY A 45 11.41 0.58 2.78
CA GLY A 45 12.32 1.71 2.56
C GLY A 45 12.88 1.86 1.13
N TYR A 46 12.40 1.06 0.18
CA TYR A 46 12.81 1.18 -1.22
C TYR A 46 11.68 1.77 -2.07
N PRO A 47 11.96 2.78 -2.88
CA PRO A 47 11.02 3.26 -3.87
C PRO A 47 10.84 2.21 -4.98
N ILE A 48 9.59 1.99 -5.39
CA ILE A 48 9.27 1.05 -6.46
C ILE A 48 8.60 1.83 -7.58
N LEU A 49 9.17 1.74 -8.78
CA LEU A 49 8.56 2.28 -9.98
C LEU A 49 7.91 1.14 -10.78
N TRP A 50 6.58 1.19 -10.89
CA TRP A 50 5.81 0.26 -11.71
C TRP A 50 5.37 0.96 -13.00
N ALA A 51 6.06 0.72 -14.08
CA ALA A 51 5.85 1.40 -15.36
C ALA A 51 5.35 0.43 -16.44
N GLY A 52 4.61 0.95 -17.39
CA GLY A 52 4.10 0.20 -18.55
C GLY A 52 3.19 1.08 -19.41
N ASN A 53 2.87 0.63 -20.61
CA ASN A 53 1.95 1.34 -21.50
C ASN A 53 0.52 1.40 -20.93
N SER A 54 -0.33 2.27 -21.49
CA SER A 54 -1.74 2.29 -21.13
C SER A 54 -2.38 0.92 -21.41
N GLY A 55 -3.31 0.49 -20.54
CA GLY A 55 -4.01 -0.79 -20.69
C GLY A 55 -3.22 -2.05 -20.28
N THR A 56 -1.96 -1.94 -19.86
CA THR A 56 -1.14 -3.11 -19.47
C THR A 56 -1.42 -3.66 -18.06
N GLY A 57 -2.46 -3.19 -17.39
CA GLY A 57 -2.85 -3.69 -16.07
C GLY A 57 -2.03 -3.15 -14.90
N LYS A 58 -1.34 -2.01 -15.06
CA LYS A 58 -0.56 -1.38 -13.97
C LYS A 58 -1.36 -1.22 -12.68
N THR A 59 -2.55 -0.62 -12.79
CA THR A 59 -3.44 -0.37 -11.63
C THR A 59 -3.85 -1.68 -10.96
N GLN A 60 -4.21 -2.70 -11.72
CA GLN A 60 -4.57 -4.01 -11.17
C GLN A 60 -3.38 -4.67 -10.48
N SER A 61 -2.18 -4.53 -11.05
CA SER A 61 -0.97 -5.11 -10.47
C SER A 61 -0.63 -4.47 -9.12
N TRP A 62 -0.66 -3.14 -9.00
CA TRP A 62 -0.34 -2.50 -7.73
C TRP A 62 -1.45 -2.72 -6.67
N ILE A 63 -2.73 -2.78 -7.07
CA ILE A 63 -3.82 -3.18 -6.16
C ILE A 63 -3.55 -4.60 -5.64
N GLY A 64 -3.19 -5.53 -6.52
CA GLY A 64 -2.81 -6.88 -6.12
C GLY A 64 -1.66 -6.89 -5.11
N ILE A 65 -0.57 -6.18 -5.40
CA ILE A 65 0.64 -6.19 -4.58
C ILE A 65 0.42 -5.50 -3.23
N PHE A 66 -0.08 -4.26 -3.23
CA PHE A 66 -0.09 -3.42 -2.03
C PHE A 66 -1.40 -3.48 -1.26
N VAL A 67 -2.52 -3.73 -1.91
CA VAL A 67 -3.82 -3.77 -1.23
C VAL A 67 -4.22 -5.21 -0.90
N TYR A 68 -4.31 -6.05 -1.92
CA TYR A 68 -4.78 -7.42 -1.75
C TYR A 68 -3.80 -8.30 -0.95
N SER A 69 -2.48 -8.17 -1.17
CA SER A 69 -1.50 -8.95 -0.38
C SER A 69 -1.53 -8.57 1.10
N ILE A 70 -1.70 -7.29 1.43
CA ILE A 70 -1.83 -6.84 2.82
C ILE A 70 -3.15 -7.32 3.43
N TYR A 71 -4.26 -7.21 2.71
CA TYR A 71 -5.56 -7.74 3.12
C TYR A 71 -5.48 -9.23 3.46
N LYS A 72 -4.92 -10.04 2.55
CA LYS A 72 -4.74 -11.49 2.77
C LYS A 72 -3.86 -11.79 3.97
N LEU A 73 -2.75 -11.08 4.08
CA LEU A 73 -1.82 -11.25 5.19
C LEU A 73 -2.48 -10.96 6.54
N ARG A 74 -3.23 -9.87 6.66
CA ARG A 74 -3.95 -9.52 7.88
C ARG A 74 -5.05 -10.53 8.22
N LYS A 75 -5.74 -11.03 7.20
CA LYS A 75 -6.83 -11.99 7.37
C LYS A 75 -6.34 -13.37 7.76
N GLU A 76 -5.22 -13.83 7.18
CA GLU A 76 -4.64 -15.13 7.43
C GLU A 76 -3.75 -15.17 8.69
N HIS A 77 -3.20 -14.01 9.07
CA HIS A 77 -2.27 -13.86 10.19
C HIS A 77 -2.67 -12.74 11.15
N PRO A 78 -3.87 -12.81 11.76
CA PRO A 78 -4.32 -11.79 12.71
C PRO A 78 -3.41 -11.68 13.95
N GLU A 79 -2.69 -12.76 14.29
CA GLU A 79 -1.72 -12.81 15.39
C GLU A 79 -0.55 -11.84 15.21
N LEU A 80 -0.22 -11.43 13.97
CA LEU A 80 0.85 -10.48 13.70
C LEU A 80 0.51 -9.06 14.13
N ASN A 81 -0.78 -8.76 14.37
CA ASN A 81 -1.29 -7.45 14.78
C ASN A 81 -0.65 -6.30 13.96
N LEU A 82 -0.64 -6.46 12.64
CA LEU A 82 0.04 -5.56 11.72
C LEU A 82 -0.58 -4.17 11.76
N LYS A 83 0.23 -3.19 12.11
CA LYS A 83 -0.12 -1.77 12.00
C LYS A 83 0.37 -1.26 10.65
N ILE A 84 -0.49 -1.30 9.64
CA ILE A 84 -0.18 -0.84 8.28
C ILE A 84 -1.17 0.26 7.93
N LYS A 85 -0.67 1.32 7.32
CA LYS A 85 -1.51 2.35 6.72
C LYS A 85 -1.16 2.50 5.24
N LEU A 86 -2.13 2.28 4.37
CA LEU A 86 -2.00 2.46 2.93
C LEU A 86 -2.37 3.90 2.57
N VAL A 87 -1.41 4.63 2.05
CA VAL A 87 -1.60 6.02 1.62
C VAL A 87 -1.61 6.04 0.09
N ILE A 88 -2.79 6.27 -0.50
CA ILE A 88 -3.04 6.08 -1.93
C ILE A 88 -3.44 7.41 -2.56
N ALA A 89 -2.59 7.96 -3.43
CA ALA A 89 -2.92 9.11 -4.28
C ALA A 89 -3.34 8.62 -5.67
N LEU A 90 -4.61 8.80 -6.00
CA LEU A 90 -5.17 8.47 -7.31
C LEU A 90 -5.08 9.71 -8.21
N LEU A 91 -4.23 9.66 -9.24
CA LEU A 91 -4.00 10.80 -10.14
C LEU A 91 -4.90 10.76 -11.39
N GLU A 92 -5.35 9.59 -11.80
CA GLU A 92 -6.16 9.36 -12.98
C GLU A 92 -7.52 8.73 -12.64
N ASP A 93 -7.58 7.90 -11.60
CA ASP A 93 -8.79 7.22 -11.15
C ASP A 93 -9.49 8.00 -10.02
N THR A 94 -10.79 7.81 -9.85
CA THR A 94 -11.53 8.28 -8.67
C THR A 94 -11.56 7.20 -7.56
N LYS A 95 -11.93 7.60 -6.35
CA LYS A 95 -12.18 6.63 -5.24
C LYS A 95 -13.24 5.60 -5.63
N GLY A 96 -14.31 6.04 -6.34
CA GLY A 96 -15.35 5.13 -6.84
C GLY A 96 -14.77 4.06 -7.75
N MET A 97 -13.98 4.45 -8.76
CA MET A 97 -13.33 3.49 -9.67
C MET A 97 -12.37 2.54 -8.95
N PHE A 98 -11.68 3.01 -7.92
CA PHE A 98 -10.84 2.15 -7.09
C PHE A 98 -11.68 1.11 -6.34
N ILE A 99 -12.79 1.51 -5.73
CA ILE A 99 -13.72 0.61 -5.03
C ILE A 99 -14.34 -0.39 -6.00
N ASP A 100 -14.76 0.01 -7.20
CA ASP A 100 -15.29 -0.88 -8.23
C ASP A 100 -14.29 -1.99 -8.60
N ARG A 101 -12.99 -1.65 -8.68
CA ARG A 101 -11.94 -2.63 -8.92
C ARG A 101 -11.79 -3.62 -7.76
N LEU A 102 -11.99 -3.17 -6.52
CA LEU A 102 -12.00 -4.07 -5.35
C LEU A 102 -13.20 -5.00 -5.38
N TYR A 103 -14.39 -4.52 -5.77
CA TYR A 103 -15.55 -5.39 -5.97
C TYR A 103 -15.26 -6.46 -7.01
N SER A 104 -14.75 -6.09 -8.18
CA SER A 104 -14.39 -7.05 -9.24
C SER A 104 -13.38 -8.09 -8.77
N LEU A 105 -12.34 -7.65 -8.05
CA LEU A 105 -11.30 -8.53 -7.49
C LEU A 105 -11.89 -9.51 -6.47
N LEU A 106 -12.64 -9.02 -5.51
CA LEU A 106 -13.17 -9.85 -4.41
C LEU A 106 -14.32 -10.76 -4.86
N LEU A 107 -15.15 -10.35 -5.81
CA LEU A 107 -16.13 -11.23 -6.46
C LEU A 107 -15.43 -12.43 -7.13
N PHE A 108 -14.31 -12.18 -7.79
CA PHE A 108 -13.52 -13.26 -8.36
C PHE A 108 -12.89 -14.14 -7.29
N GLU A 109 -12.27 -13.57 -6.27
CA GLU A 109 -11.57 -14.32 -5.21
C GLU A 109 -12.52 -15.14 -4.33
N MET A 110 -13.67 -14.58 -3.97
CA MET A 110 -14.59 -15.24 -3.06
C MET A 110 -15.53 -16.23 -3.76
N TYR A 111 -15.88 -15.95 -5.01
CA TYR A 111 -16.95 -16.68 -5.72
C TYR A 111 -16.55 -17.17 -7.12
N GLY A 112 -15.33 -16.87 -7.61
CA GLY A 112 -14.89 -17.22 -8.96
C GLY A 112 -15.60 -16.42 -10.07
N MET A 113 -16.31 -15.34 -9.72
CA MET A 113 -17.13 -14.56 -10.64
C MET A 113 -16.26 -13.51 -11.35
N LYS A 114 -16.16 -13.63 -12.67
CA LYS A 114 -15.44 -12.66 -13.51
C LYS A 114 -16.38 -11.53 -13.90
N VAL A 115 -16.41 -10.51 -13.06
CA VAL A 115 -17.25 -9.32 -13.23
C VAL A 115 -16.35 -8.10 -13.43
N ASP A 116 -16.54 -7.35 -14.50
CA ASP A 116 -15.82 -6.09 -14.72
C ASP A 116 -16.65 -4.88 -14.24
N THR A 117 -15.99 -3.73 -14.17
CA THR A 117 -16.64 -2.50 -13.68
C THR A 117 -17.81 -2.04 -14.57
N GLN A 118 -17.77 -2.27 -15.86
CA GLN A 118 -18.89 -1.92 -16.76
C GLN A 118 -20.12 -2.79 -16.49
N GLU A 119 -19.91 -4.05 -16.17
CA GLU A 119 -20.99 -4.96 -15.78
C GLU A 119 -21.59 -4.59 -14.42
N LEU A 120 -20.76 -4.25 -13.43
CA LEU A 120 -21.23 -3.76 -12.12
C LEU A 120 -22.15 -2.52 -12.26
N HIS A 121 -21.81 -1.62 -13.17
CA HIS A 121 -22.62 -0.43 -13.46
C HIS A 121 -23.75 -0.67 -14.46
N SER A 122 -23.98 -1.92 -14.89
CA SER A 122 -25.00 -2.27 -15.91
C SER A 122 -24.85 -1.48 -17.22
N LEU A 123 -23.61 -1.18 -17.62
CA LEU A 123 -23.29 -0.44 -18.86
C LEU A 123 -23.22 -1.36 -20.08
N LYS A 124 -23.26 -2.68 -19.88
CA LYS A 124 -23.34 -3.68 -20.95
C LYS A 124 -24.79 -3.91 -21.39
N GLU A 125 -24.98 -4.72 -22.42
CA GLU A 125 -26.31 -5.05 -22.94
C GLU A 125 -27.28 -5.64 -21.90
N LYS A 126 -26.73 -6.35 -20.92
CA LYS A 126 -27.50 -6.93 -19.81
C LYS A 126 -27.22 -6.19 -18.52
N ALA A 127 -28.27 -5.98 -17.74
CA ALA A 127 -28.13 -5.51 -16.36
C ALA A 127 -27.31 -6.49 -15.51
N VAL A 128 -26.73 -5.98 -14.42
CA VAL A 128 -26.07 -6.83 -13.43
C VAL A 128 -27.04 -7.90 -12.93
N SER A 129 -26.57 -9.14 -12.80
CA SER A 129 -27.44 -10.27 -12.43
C SER A 129 -27.78 -10.26 -10.94
N ASP A 130 -28.94 -10.84 -10.59
CA ASP A 130 -29.38 -11.03 -9.20
C ASP A 130 -28.38 -11.86 -8.41
N ASP A 131 -27.69 -12.80 -9.05
CA ASP A 131 -26.63 -13.60 -8.42
C ASP A 131 -25.45 -12.74 -7.96
N ILE A 132 -25.00 -11.78 -8.78
CA ILE A 132 -23.97 -10.81 -8.39
C ILE A 132 -24.50 -9.94 -7.24
N ILE A 133 -25.69 -9.37 -7.38
CA ILE A 133 -26.31 -8.50 -6.36
C ILE A 133 -26.38 -9.18 -5.02
N SER A 134 -26.79 -10.46 -4.98
CA SER A 134 -26.90 -11.24 -3.73
C SER A 134 -25.58 -11.40 -2.97
N LYS A 135 -24.43 -11.17 -3.61
CA LYS A 135 -23.09 -11.33 -3.03
C LYS A 135 -22.44 -10.01 -2.65
N LEU A 136 -22.99 -8.87 -3.10
CA LEU A 136 -22.38 -7.56 -2.87
C LEU A 136 -22.23 -7.22 -1.38
N ASP A 137 -23.20 -7.57 -0.53
CA ASP A 137 -23.14 -7.30 0.91
C ASP A 137 -21.97 -8.00 1.60
N ALA A 138 -21.69 -9.25 1.19
CA ALA A 138 -20.55 -9.99 1.72
C ALA A 138 -19.21 -9.40 1.25
N VAL A 139 -19.14 -9.01 -0.03
CA VAL A 139 -17.96 -8.37 -0.61
C VAL A 139 -17.73 -6.98 0.00
N GLN A 140 -18.80 -6.22 0.24
CA GLN A 140 -18.71 -4.91 0.89
C GLN A 140 -18.02 -4.97 2.25
N LYS A 141 -18.34 -5.96 3.08
CA LYS A 141 -17.70 -6.15 4.39
C LYS A 141 -16.18 -6.34 4.28
N GLU A 142 -15.75 -7.06 3.26
CA GLU A 142 -14.32 -7.24 3.00
C GLU A 142 -13.66 -5.96 2.48
N ILE A 143 -14.37 -5.19 1.64
CA ILE A 143 -13.90 -3.89 1.19
C ILE A 143 -13.78 -2.91 2.37
N ASP A 144 -14.79 -2.86 3.24
CA ASP A 144 -14.76 -2.02 4.43
C ASP A 144 -13.56 -2.35 5.32
N PHE A 145 -13.26 -3.63 5.52
CA PHE A 145 -12.07 -4.09 6.24
C PHE A 145 -10.75 -3.64 5.56
N ILE A 146 -10.68 -3.65 4.21
CA ILE A 146 -9.53 -3.12 3.47
C ILE A 146 -9.42 -1.60 3.69
N LEU A 147 -10.54 -0.88 3.60
CA LEU A 147 -10.57 0.58 3.65
C LEU A 147 -10.25 1.16 5.04
N GLU A 148 -10.40 0.40 6.12
CA GLU A 148 -9.97 0.81 7.46
C GLU A 148 -8.49 1.23 7.50
N ASP A 149 -7.66 0.59 6.68
CA ASP A 149 -6.23 0.87 6.60
C ASP A 149 -5.85 1.85 5.50
N CYS A 150 -6.81 2.34 4.73
CA CYS A 150 -6.55 3.19 3.57
C CYS A 150 -6.81 4.67 3.87
N GLU A 151 -5.86 5.52 3.50
CA GLU A 151 -6.08 6.95 3.28
C GLU A 151 -5.98 7.20 1.79
N ILE A 152 -7.09 7.60 1.17
CA ILE A 152 -7.19 7.74 -0.28
C ILE A 152 -7.48 9.19 -0.65
N ALA A 153 -6.66 9.75 -1.53
CA ALA A 153 -6.89 11.05 -2.16
C ALA A 153 -7.04 10.90 -3.67
N ASP A 154 -8.10 11.48 -4.24
CA ASP A 154 -8.41 11.51 -5.66
C ASP A 154 -8.63 12.94 -6.20
N SER A 155 -8.32 13.94 -5.39
CA SER A 155 -8.45 15.37 -5.72
C SER A 155 -7.11 16.12 -5.76
N ILE A 156 -6.00 15.39 -5.72
CA ILE A 156 -4.65 15.95 -5.71
C ILE A 156 -3.98 15.66 -7.05
N TYR A 157 -3.75 16.70 -7.85
CA TYR A 157 -3.29 16.57 -9.23
C TYR A 157 -1.85 17.07 -9.47
N ASN A 158 -1.12 17.41 -8.41
CA ASN A 158 0.24 17.91 -8.54
C ASN A 158 1.19 17.34 -7.48
N PRO A 159 2.49 17.22 -7.78
CA PRO A 159 3.47 16.64 -6.87
C PRO A 159 3.56 17.32 -5.50
N THR A 160 3.45 18.65 -5.47
CA THR A 160 3.48 19.42 -4.22
C THR A 160 2.29 19.09 -3.32
N GLY A 161 1.10 18.93 -3.91
CA GLY A 161 -0.10 18.51 -3.19
C GLY A 161 0.04 17.12 -2.61
N VAL A 162 0.55 16.16 -3.40
CA VAL A 162 0.83 14.79 -2.94
C VAL A 162 1.82 14.81 -1.76
N TYR A 163 2.91 15.56 -1.88
CA TYR A 163 3.89 15.70 -0.80
C TYR A 163 3.28 16.28 0.48
N LYS A 164 2.53 17.39 0.38
CA LYS A 164 1.87 18.00 1.54
C LYS A 164 0.87 17.05 2.21
N TRP A 165 0.09 16.37 1.40
CA TRP A 165 -0.87 15.39 1.90
C TRP A 165 -0.18 14.20 2.58
N ALA A 166 0.84 13.60 1.96
CA ALA A 166 1.63 12.52 2.55
C ALA A 166 2.25 12.95 3.89
N ARG A 167 2.78 14.17 3.98
CA ARG A 167 3.30 14.74 5.22
C ARG A 167 2.21 14.89 6.30
N THR A 168 1.00 15.31 5.92
CA THR A 168 -0.14 15.38 6.85
C THR A 168 -0.49 14.01 7.41
N ILE A 169 -0.51 12.97 6.57
CA ILE A 169 -0.76 11.59 6.99
C ILE A 169 0.37 11.08 7.91
N SER A 170 1.62 11.31 7.54
CA SER A 170 2.78 10.97 8.39
C SER A 170 2.67 11.63 9.76
N ASN A 171 2.28 12.90 9.82
CA ASN A 171 2.08 13.61 11.09
C ASN A 171 0.89 13.07 11.91
N LYS A 172 -0.13 12.53 11.25
CA LYS A 172 -1.32 11.98 11.89
C LYS A 172 -1.06 10.60 12.54
N TYR A 173 -0.28 9.77 11.89
CA TYR A 173 -0.11 8.36 12.27
C TYR A 173 1.30 8.02 12.77
N GLY A 174 2.30 8.82 12.43
CA GLY A 174 3.69 8.56 12.78
C GLY A 174 4.06 9.09 14.17
N THR A 175 5.11 8.52 14.74
CA THR A 175 5.73 9.01 15.96
C THR A 175 6.74 10.10 15.61
N HIS A 176 6.60 11.28 16.21
CA HIS A 176 7.50 12.40 15.98
C HIS A 176 8.73 12.27 16.86
N HIS A 177 9.91 12.21 16.24
CA HIS A 177 11.18 12.38 16.93
C HIS A 177 11.77 13.74 16.52
N ASN A 178 11.96 14.62 17.48
CA ASN A 178 12.70 15.85 17.28
C ASN A 178 14.19 15.49 17.19
N LYS A 179 14.72 15.36 15.99
CA LYS A 179 16.15 15.20 15.75
C LYS A 179 16.67 16.52 15.18
N LYS A 180 17.59 17.13 15.90
CA LYS A 180 18.31 18.31 15.39
C LYS A 180 19.34 17.84 14.36
N MET A 181 19.29 18.39 13.18
CA MET A 181 20.30 18.18 12.15
C MET A 181 20.97 19.51 11.79
N ILE A 182 22.28 19.46 11.65
CA ILE A 182 23.08 20.60 11.21
C ILE A 182 23.16 20.53 9.69
N PHE A 183 22.65 21.54 9.02
CA PHE A 183 22.77 21.73 7.58
C PHE A 183 23.83 22.77 7.30
N THR A 184 24.81 22.46 6.46
CA THR A 184 25.80 23.41 6.00
C THR A 184 25.40 23.88 4.62
N ASN A 185 25.22 25.18 4.43
CA ASN A 185 24.91 25.76 3.13
C ASN A 185 26.14 25.84 2.22
N SER A 186 25.97 26.23 0.97
CA SER A 186 27.06 26.35 0.00
C SER A 186 28.11 27.42 0.36
N ALA A 187 27.83 28.29 1.33
CA ALA A 187 28.75 29.30 1.87
C ALA A 187 29.51 28.82 3.12
N GLY A 188 29.27 27.57 3.56
CA GLY A 188 29.90 27.00 4.75
C GLY A 188 29.22 27.39 6.08
N GLU A 189 28.08 28.07 6.03
CA GLU A 189 27.33 28.42 7.23
C GLU A 189 26.51 27.25 7.72
N GLU A 190 26.63 26.95 9.01
CA GLU A 190 25.86 25.89 9.68
C GLU A 190 24.53 26.44 10.20
N ARG A 191 23.45 25.75 9.89
CA ARG A 191 22.12 26.00 10.41
C ARG A 191 21.57 24.76 11.08
N GLU A 192 21.15 24.87 12.33
CA GLU A 192 20.49 23.82 13.06
C GLU A 192 18.98 23.87 12.77
N GLU A 193 18.43 22.80 12.23
CA GLU A 193 16.98 22.66 11.96
C GLU A 193 16.43 21.43 12.68
N ASP A 194 15.22 21.59 13.24
CA ASP A 194 14.48 20.45 13.76
C ASP A 194 13.96 19.60 12.59
N VAL A 195 14.47 18.39 12.47
CA VAL A 195 14.04 17.42 11.46
C VAL A 195 13.08 16.44 12.11
N TYR A 196 11.89 16.39 11.54
CA TYR A 196 10.93 15.35 11.92
C TYR A 196 11.37 14.04 11.27
N SER A 197 11.78 13.08 12.06
CA SER A 197 11.85 11.70 11.61
C SER A 197 10.56 10.99 12.03
N VAL A 198 9.86 10.44 11.07
CA VAL A 198 8.80 9.49 11.33
C VAL A 198 9.49 8.15 11.55
N THR A 199 9.29 7.53 12.72
CA THR A 199 9.81 6.18 12.94
C THR A 199 9.07 5.17 12.09
N ASP A 200 9.76 4.10 11.74
CA ASP A 200 9.26 2.97 10.96
C ASP A 200 8.13 2.16 11.63
N GLU A 201 7.47 2.71 12.64
CA GLU A 201 6.35 2.11 13.37
C GLU A 201 4.99 2.58 12.84
N ILE A 202 4.86 2.68 11.51
CA ILE A 202 3.56 2.86 10.87
C ILE A 202 3.14 1.55 10.25
#